data_b1d53185420da4b7c1186a6fe5a9b579
#
_entry.id   b1d53185420da4b7c1186a6fe5a9b579
#
_cell.length_a   1.000
_cell.length_b   1.000
_cell.length_c   1.000
_cell.angle_alpha   90.00
_cell.angle_beta   90.00
_cell.angle_gamma   90.00
#
_symmetry.space_group_name_H-M   'P 1'
#
loop_
_entity.id
_entity.type
_entity.pdbx_description
1 polymer ?
#
loop_
_entity_poly.entity_id
_entity_poly.type
_entity_poly.pdbx_seq_one_letter_code
_entity_poly.pdbx_strand_id
1 'polypeptide(L)'
;MKKNKLAFVDVETTGIDHEKYEIIELGCILVEQNWDAAGQPEFKVLDEFEFKIKPERIEQADKVSLKINGYNEPDWLEALSLPDAMRIFADKTEDAIMVAHNVAFDFCFLAKAFSLTGVTNKMHYHKLDTISIAFAKLHLKEGVDRFSLQFLCDHFGIENKKAHTALSDCRATLELYKKLMQI
;
A
#
# COMPACT_ATOMS: atom_id res chain seq x y z
N MET A 1 -5.97 -13.72 13.26
CA MET A 1 -5.39 -12.39 13.03
C MET A 1 -4.04 -12.18 13.71
N LYS A 2 -3.89 -12.35 15.03
CA LYS A 2 -2.61 -12.09 15.73
C LYS A 2 -1.38 -12.89 15.24
N LYS A 3 -1.55 -13.99 14.52
CA LYS A 3 -0.46 -14.83 13.99
C LYS A 3 -0.25 -14.68 12.48
N ASN A 4 -1.07 -13.85 11.81
CA ASN A 4 -0.92 -13.62 10.38
C ASN A 4 0.16 -12.57 10.15
N LYS A 5 0.89 -12.72 9.03
CA LYS A 5 1.75 -11.66 8.51
C LYS A 5 0.90 -10.47 8.10
N LEU A 6 1.48 -9.29 8.13
CA LEU A 6 0.90 -8.06 7.59
C LEU A 6 1.60 -7.72 6.27
N ALA A 7 0.85 -7.42 5.23
CA ALA A 7 1.37 -6.90 3.98
C ALA A 7 0.97 -5.43 3.86
N PHE A 8 1.91 -4.52 4.06
CA PHE A 8 1.72 -3.10 3.80
C PHE A 8 1.83 -2.88 2.31
N VAL A 9 0.73 -2.45 1.71
CA VAL A 9 0.58 -2.35 0.26
C VAL A 9 0.17 -0.95 -0.13
N ASP A 10 0.74 -0.48 -1.22
CA ASP A 10 0.38 0.76 -1.88
C ASP A 10 0.46 0.58 -3.40
N VAL A 11 -0.40 1.26 -4.16
CA VAL A 11 -0.40 1.22 -5.62
C VAL A 11 -0.41 2.62 -6.23
N GLU A 12 0.47 2.84 -7.20
CA GLU A 12 0.39 3.98 -8.09
C GLU A 12 -0.41 3.62 -9.33
N THR A 13 -1.24 4.55 -9.78
CA THR A 13 -2.23 4.27 -10.81
C THR A 13 -2.27 5.36 -11.87
N THR A 14 -2.82 5.05 -13.04
CA THR A 14 -3.03 6.03 -14.11
C THR A 14 -4.22 6.97 -13.86
N GLY A 15 -4.90 6.85 -12.70
CA GLY A 15 -6.02 7.70 -12.29
C GLY A 15 -6.77 7.11 -11.10
N ILE A 16 -7.75 7.82 -10.56
CA ILE A 16 -8.40 7.49 -9.29
C ILE A 16 -9.57 6.48 -9.38
N ASP A 17 -10.11 6.25 -10.55
CA ASP A 17 -11.25 5.35 -10.78
C ASP A 17 -10.75 3.97 -11.20
N HIS A 18 -10.81 2.99 -10.31
CA HIS A 18 -10.32 1.63 -10.56
C HIS A 18 -11.03 0.93 -11.72
N GLU A 19 -12.26 1.30 -12.07
CA GLU A 19 -12.95 0.74 -13.24
C GLU A 19 -12.34 1.19 -14.56
N LYS A 20 -11.77 2.39 -14.58
CA LYS A 20 -11.24 3.03 -15.78
C LYS A 20 -9.72 2.92 -15.89
N TYR A 21 -9.02 3.10 -14.81
CA TYR A 21 -7.57 3.28 -14.79
C TYR A 21 -6.82 2.01 -14.40
N GLU A 22 -5.50 2.03 -14.53
CA GLU A 22 -4.61 0.88 -14.41
C GLU A 22 -3.59 1.10 -13.29
N ILE A 23 -3.15 0.00 -12.65
CA ILE A 23 -2.00 0.00 -11.76
C ILE A 23 -0.74 0.12 -12.62
N ILE A 24 0.17 1.03 -12.28
CA ILE A 24 1.49 1.20 -12.92
C ILE A 24 2.65 0.91 -12.00
N GLU A 25 2.43 0.95 -10.67
CA GLU A 25 3.43 0.55 -9.69
C GLU A 25 2.73 -0.12 -8.51
N LEU A 26 3.35 -1.12 -7.92
CA LEU A 26 2.85 -1.84 -6.75
C LEU A 26 4.00 -2.05 -5.80
N GLY A 27 3.88 -1.47 -4.59
CA GLY A 27 4.79 -1.65 -3.49
C GLY A 27 4.21 -2.57 -2.42
N CYS A 28 5.08 -3.32 -1.76
CA CYS A 28 4.68 -4.15 -0.63
C CYS A 28 5.82 -4.34 0.37
N ILE A 29 5.49 -4.28 1.66
CA ILE A 29 6.36 -4.67 2.77
C ILE A 29 5.66 -5.75 3.56
N LEU A 30 6.26 -6.94 3.60
CA LEU A 30 5.76 -8.06 4.39
C LEU A 30 6.36 -8.04 5.79
N VAL A 31 5.51 -8.05 6.81
CA VAL A 31 5.90 -7.88 8.21
C VAL A 31 5.33 -8.99 9.07
N GLU A 32 6.13 -9.53 9.96
CA GLU A 32 5.70 -10.35 11.07
C GLU A 32 5.50 -9.43 12.29
N GLN A 33 4.30 -9.52 12.91
CA GLN A 33 4.00 -8.80 14.14
C GLN A 33 3.99 -9.78 15.31
N ASN A 34 4.79 -9.49 16.32
CA ASN A 34 4.88 -10.22 17.57
C ASN A 34 4.60 -9.30 18.76
N TRP A 35 4.64 -9.82 19.96
CA TRP A 35 4.50 -9.07 21.20
C TRP A 35 5.61 -9.50 22.16
N ASP A 36 6.30 -8.52 22.74
CA ASP A 36 7.29 -8.77 23.77
C ASP A 36 6.65 -9.24 25.09
N ALA A 37 7.47 -9.51 26.10
CA ALA A 37 7.02 -9.97 27.41
C ALA A 37 6.16 -8.91 28.15
N ALA A 38 6.28 -7.63 27.80
CA ALA A 38 5.47 -6.53 28.32
C ALA A 38 4.17 -6.29 27.53
N GLY A 39 3.94 -7.08 26.47
CA GLY A 39 2.78 -6.96 25.60
C GLY A 39 2.89 -5.82 24.57
N GLN A 40 4.08 -5.28 24.35
CA GLN A 40 4.33 -4.27 23.32
C GLN A 40 4.52 -4.92 21.95
N PRO A 41 3.99 -4.33 20.87
CA PRO A 41 4.12 -4.88 19.54
C PRO A 41 5.55 -4.75 19.02
N GLU A 42 6.08 -5.87 18.52
CA GLU A 42 7.36 -5.93 17.80
C GLU A 42 7.08 -6.24 16.34
N PHE A 43 7.84 -5.57 15.45
CA PHE A 43 7.66 -5.67 13.99
C PHE A 43 8.97 -6.09 13.34
N LYS A 44 8.92 -7.21 12.60
CA LYS A 44 10.05 -7.72 11.82
C LYS A 44 9.70 -7.69 10.35
N VAL A 45 10.43 -6.90 9.56
CA VAL A 45 10.31 -6.93 8.09
C VAL A 45 10.85 -8.27 7.59
N LEU A 46 10.04 -8.98 6.81
CA LEU A 46 10.37 -10.28 6.22
C LEU A 46 10.80 -10.14 4.77
N ASP A 47 10.13 -9.25 4.02
CA ASP A 47 10.40 -8.99 2.62
C ASP A 47 9.92 -7.57 2.26
N GLU A 48 10.55 -6.99 1.26
CA GLU A 48 10.23 -5.66 0.73
C GLU A 48 10.45 -5.69 -0.77
N PHE A 49 9.42 -5.32 -1.54
CA PHE A 49 9.49 -5.37 -3.00
C PHE A 49 8.59 -4.33 -3.65
N GLU A 50 8.93 -3.99 -4.88
CA GLU A 50 8.21 -3.07 -5.74
C GLU A 50 8.22 -3.59 -7.16
N PHE A 51 7.12 -3.41 -7.88
CA PHE A 51 7.01 -3.72 -9.30
C PHE A 51 6.54 -2.50 -10.05
N LYS A 52 7.25 -2.13 -11.12
CA LYS A 52 6.67 -1.32 -12.18
C LYS A 52 5.87 -2.24 -13.10
N ILE A 53 4.66 -1.81 -13.45
CA ILE A 53 3.70 -2.58 -14.25
C ILE A 53 3.43 -1.80 -15.53
N LYS A 54 3.58 -2.47 -16.66
CA LYS A 54 3.39 -1.84 -17.96
C LYS A 54 1.92 -1.51 -18.21
N PRO A 55 1.56 -0.22 -18.36
CA PRO A 55 0.19 0.14 -18.71
C PRO A 55 -0.14 -0.27 -20.13
N GLU A 56 -1.37 -0.72 -20.37
CA GLU A 56 -1.86 -1.07 -21.70
C GLU A 56 -2.57 0.09 -22.40
N ARG A 57 -3.07 1.08 -21.62
CA ARG A 57 -3.91 2.19 -22.09
C ARG A 57 -3.40 3.54 -21.57
N ILE A 58 -2.11 3.76 -21.67
CA ILE A 58 -1.47 4.99 -21.13
C ILE A 58 -2.04 6.27 -21.74
N GLU A 59 -2.55 6.20 -22.97
CA GLU A 59 -3.18 7.33 -23.66
C GLU A 59 -4.52 7.77 -23.01
N GLN A 60 -5.10 6.91 -22.15
CA GLN A 60 -6.33 7.19 -21.40
C GLN A 60 -6.03 7.68 -19.98
N ALA A 61 -4.76 7.72 -19.60
CA ALA A 61 -4.36 8.10 -18.25
C ALA A 61 -4.74 9.54 -17.90
N ASP A 62 -5.02 9.74 -16.60
CA ASP A 62 -5.18 11.08 -16.06
C ASP A 62 -3.80 11.75 -15.92
N LYS A 63 -3.63 12.88 -16.59
CA LYS A 63 -2.35 13.63 -16.62
C LYS A 63 -1.93 14.12 -15.23
N VAL A 64 -2.90 14.38 -14.34
CA VAL A 64 -2.59 14.83 -12.97
C VAL A 64 -1.99 13.67 -12.18
N SER A 65 -2.60 12.49 -12.28
CA SER A 65 -2.09 11.27 -11.63
C SER A 65 -0.68 10.91 -12.12
N LEU A 66 -0.42 10.92 -13.43
CA LEU A 66 0.91 10.66 -14.00
C LEU A 66 1.97 11.67 -13.54
N LYS A 67 1.57 12.93 -13.34
CA LYS A 67 2.47 13.94 -12.81
C LYS A 67 2.79 13.72 -11.33
N ILE A 68 1.83 13.28 -10.55
CA ILE A 68 1.98 13.03 -9.11
C ILE A 68 2.91 11.85 -8.87
N ASN A 69 2.71 10.72 -9.55
CA ASN A 69 3.51 9.51 -9.38
C ASN A 69 4.80 9.48 -10.21
N GLY A 70 5.06 10.52 -11.01
CA GLY A 70 6.30 10.68 -11.76
C GLY A 70 6.48 9.68 -12.91
N TYR A 71 5.38 9.12 -13.44
CA TYR A 71 5.45 8.22 -14.59
C TYR A 71 6.22 8.85 -15.76
N ASN A 72 7.17 8.10 -16.29
CA ASN A 72 7.86 8.39 -17.53
C ASN A 72 8.16 7.08 -18.27
N GLU A 73 7.98 7.06 -19.58
CA GLU A 73 8.10 5.86 -20.41
C GLU A 73 9.46 5.15 -20.28
N PRO A 74 10.62 5.85 -20.25
CA PRO A 74 11.92 5.22 -20.11
C PRO A 74 12.06 4.34 -18.86
N ASP A 75 11.54 4.77 -17.72
CA ASP A 75 11.64 4.02 -16.46
C ASP A 75 10.71 2.80 -16.42
N TRP A 76 9.73 2.70 -17.35
CA TRP A 76 8.80 1.58 -17.47
C TRP A 76 9.14 0.61 -18.61
N LEU A 77 10.30 0.76 -19.29
CA LEU A 77 10.70 -0.14 -20.38
C LEU A 77 10.83 -1.60 -19.93
N GLU A 78 11.37 -1.82 -18.74
CA GLU A 78 11.55 -3.16 -18.13
C GLU A 78 10.40 -3.53 -17.17
N ALA A 79 9.27 -2.82 -17.23
CA ALA A 79 8.12 -3.09 -16.38
C ALA A 79 7.51 -4.46 -16.66
N LEU A 80 7.03 -5.13 -15.60
CA LEU A 80 6.37 -6.41 -15.69
C LEU A 80 5.01 -6.30 -16.43
N SER A 81 4.57 -7.40 -17.02
CA SER A 81 3.16 -7.52 -17.40
C SER A 81 2.28 -7.57 -16.16
N LEU A 82 1.05 -7.10 -16.24
CA LEU A 82 0.10 -7.19 -15.11
C LEU A 82 -0.07 -8.64 -14.62
N PRO A 83 -0.24 -9.67 -15.47
CA PRO A 83 -0.35 -11.06 -15.01
C PRO A 83 0.89 -11.56 -14.25
N ASP A 84 2.10 -11.18 -14.68
CA ASP A 84 3.33 -11.61 -13.99
C ASP A 84 3.48 -10.92 -12.64
N ALA A 85 3.24 -9.60 -12.56
CA ALA A 85 3.25 -8.86 -11.31
C ALA A 85 2.24 -9.44 -10.31
N MET A 86 1.00 -9.71 -10.75
CA MET A 86 -0.04 -10.25 -9.90
C MET A 86 0.26 -11.68 -9.41
N ARG A 87 0.90 -12.51 -10.24
CA ARG A 87 1.33 -13.84 -9.81
C ARG A 87 2.38 -13.79 -8.71
N ILE A 88 3.43 -12.97 -8.92
CA ILE A 88 4.49 -12.79 -7.92
C ILE A 88 3.92 -12.20 -6.62
N PHE A 89 3.04 -11.19 -6.74
CA PHE A 89 2.39 -10.57 -5.59
C PHE A 89 1.56 -11.57 -4.79
N ALA A 90 0.70 -12.38 -5.46
CA ALA A 90 -0.12 -13.38 -4.82
C ALA A 90 0.70 -14.42 -4.05
N ASP A 91 1.82 -14.90 -4.65
CA ASP A 91 2.70 -15.90 -4.02
C ASP A 91 3.43 -15.34 -2.80
N LYS A 92 3.92 -14.10 -2.88
CA LYS A 92 4.64 -13.46 -1.77
C LYS A 92 3.73 -13.08 -0.60
N THR A 93 2.46 -12.77 -0.86
CA THR A 93 1.51 -12.26 0.15
C THR A 93 0.52 -13.32 0.64
N GLU A 94 0.78 -14.61 0.36
CA GLU A 94 -0.09 -15.71 0.80
C GLU A 94 -0.35 -15.67 2.31
N ASP A 95 -1.65 -15.74 2.68
CA ASP A 95 -2.18 -15.64 4.05
C ASP A 95 -1.86 -14.33 4.81
N ALA A 96 -1.25 -13.35 4.17
CA ALA A 96 -0.99 -12.06 4.79
C ALA A 96 -2.25 -11.19 4.83
N ILE A 97 -2.44 -10.44 5.92
CA ILE A 97 -3.48 -9.41 6.04
C ILE A 97 -2.98 -8.15 5.34
N MET A 98 -3.74 -7.65 4.38
CA MET A 98 -3.45 -6.38 3.72
C MET A 98 -3.61 -5.21 4.70
N VAL A 99 -2.63 -4.32 4.73
CA VAL A 99 -2.65 -3.04 5.43
C VAL A 99 -2.34 -1.94 4.43
N ALA A 100 -3.15 -0.89 4.37
CA ALA A 100 -2.90 0.25 3.50
C ALA A 100 -3.40 1.55 4.13
N HIS A 101 -3.01 2.68 3.57
CA HIS A 101 -3.54 3.98 3.95
C HIS A 101 -4.65 4.38 2.97
N ASN A 102 -5.92 4.26 3.40
CA ASN A 102 -7.11 4.21 2.55
C ASN A 102 -7.22 2.87 1.78
N VAL A 103 -7.22 1.78 2.53
CA VAL A 103 -7.18 0.41 2.01
C VAL A 103 -8.22 0.10 0.92
N ALA A 104 -9.34 0.81 0.91
CA ALA A 104 -10.38 0.64 -0.10
C ALA A 104 -9.89 0.97 -1.51
N PHE A 105 -9.07 2.01 -1.64
CA PHE A 105 -8.49 2.41 -2.93
C PHE A 105 -7.60 1.31 -3.51
N ASP A 106 -6.57 0.92 -2.79
CA ASP A 106 -5.61 -0.10 -3.24
C ASP A 106 -6.28 -1.45 -3.48
N PHE A 107 -7.19 -1.82 -2.57
CA PHE A 107 -7.89 -3.10 -2.70
C PHE A 107 -8.79 -3.16 -3.93
N CYS A 108 -9.50 -2.08 -4.31
CA CYS A 108 -10.33 -2.07 -5.50
C CYS A 108 -9.50 -2.25 -6.77
N PHE A 109 -8.36 -1.58 -6.88
CA PHE A 109 -7.43 -1.76 -8.00
C PHE A 109 -6.85 -3.18 -8.06
N LEU A 110 -6.41 -3.72 -6.92
CA LEU A 110 -5.92 -5.10 -6.84
C LEU A 110 -6.99 -6.13 -7.16
N ALA A 111 -8.21 -5.97 -6.64
CA ALA A 111 -9.32 -6.88 -6.93
C ALA A 111 -9.63 -6.93 -8.44
N LYS A 112 -9.65 -5.77 -9.10
CA LYS A 112 -9.79 -5.69 -10.56
C LYS A 112 -8.61 -6.36 -11.27
N ALA A 113 -7.38 -6.11 -10.84
CA ALA A 113 -6.19 -6.72 -11.44
C ALA A 113 -6.21 -8.26 -11.32
N PHE A 114 -6.58 -8.80 -10.17
CA PHE A 114 -6.79 -10.24 -9.99
C PHE A 114 -7.88 -10.79 -10.90
N SER A 115 -9.01 -10.08 -11.02
CA SER A 115 -10.11 -10.47 -11.92
C SER A 115 -9.70 -10.47 -13.39
N LEU A 116 -8.98 -9.46 -13.85
CA LEU A 116 -8.52 -9.33 -15.24
C LEU A 116 -7.48 -10.39 -15.61
N THR A 117 -6.59 -10.73 -14.68
CA THR A 117 -5.50 -11.67 -14.93
C THR A 117 -5.89 -13.13 -14.68
N GLY A 118 -7.01 -13.40 -14.02
CA GLY A 118 -7.40 -14.73 -13.59
C GLY A 118 -6.49 -15.32 -12.48
N VAL A 119 -5.54 -14.54 -11.95
CA VAL A 119 -4.69 -14.97 -10.82
C VAL A 119 -5.53 -15.01 -9.55
N THR A 120 -5.43 -16.13 -8.82
CA THR A 120 -6.13 -16.24 -7.52
C THR A 120 -5.48 -15.36 -6.47
N ASN A 121 -6.27 -14.49 -5.84
CA ASN A 121 -5.82 -13.75 -4.66
C ASN A 121 -5.64 -14.72 -3.48
N LYS A 122 -4.40 -14.82 -2.96
CA LYS A 122 -4.04 -15.69 -1.85
C LYS A 122 -3.97 -14.99 -0.50
N MET A 123 -4.19 -13.67 -0.47
CA MET A 123 -4.17 -12.91 0.78
C MET A 123 -5.31 -13.31 1.71
N HIS A 124 -5.12 -13.07 2.99
CA HIS A 124 -6.18 -13.20 3.98
C HIS A 124 -7.36 -12.25 3.65
N TYR A 125 -8.60 -12.66 3.93
CA TYR A 125 -9.79 -11.87 3.56
C TYR A 125 -9.98 -10.58 4.37
N HIS A 126 -9.40 -10.49 5.58
CA HIS A 126 -9.40 -9.26 6.37
C HIS A 126 -8.41 -8.22 5.82
N LYS A 127 -8.74 -6.96 6.04
CA LYS A 127 -7.90 -5.81 5.70
C LYS A 127 -7.85 -4.84 6.87
N LEU A 128 -6.76 -4.11 7.00
CA LEU A 128 -6.58 -3.06 7.99
C LEU A 128 -6.36 -1.73 7.27
N ASP A 129 -7.12 -0.73 7.67
CA ASP A 129 -7.01 0.63 7.14
C ASP A 129 -6.40 1.55 8.18
N THR A 130 -5.25 2.12 7.88
CA THR A 130 -4.56 3.01 8.82
C THR A 130 -5.27 4.34 9.02
N ILE A 131 -6.10 4.82 8.06
CA ILE A 131 -6.97 5.98 8.30
C ILE A 131 -7.98 5.67 9.41
N SER A 132 -8.65 4.52 9.32
CA SER A 132 -9.64 4.11 10.31
C SER A 132 -9.03 3.92 11.70
N ILE A 133 -7.83 3.33 11.76
CA ILE A 133 -7.08 3.17 13.03
C ILE A 133 -6.69 4.54 13.60
N ALA A 134 -6.12 5.43 12.77
CA ALA A 134 -5.74 6.77 13.18
C ALA A 134 -6.94 7.58 13.66
N PHE A 135 -8.05 7.55 12.93
CA PHE A 135 -9.28 8.21 13.34
C PHE A 135 -9.76 7.71 14.71
N ALA A 136 -9.83 6.40 14.91
CA ALA A 136 -10.28 5.83 16.18
C ALA A 136 -9.43 6.28 17.38
N LYS A 137 -8.14 6.53 17.18
CA LYS A 137 -7.18 6.90 18.24
C LYS A 137 -6.98 8.42 18.42
N LEU A 138 -7.19 9.20 17.36
CA LEU A 138 -6.73 10.60 17.31
C LEU A 138 -7.85 11.62 17.05
N HIS A 139 -9.09 11.22 16.74
CA HIS A 139 -10.15 12.15 16.33
C HIS A 139 -10.54 13.19 17.39
N LEU A 140 -10.22 12.94 18.67
CA LEU A 140 -10.42 13.90 19.77
C LEU A 140 -9.13 14.65 20.16
N LYS A 141 -8.02 14.37 19.48
CA LYS A 141 -6.74 15.01 19.80
C LYS A 141 -6.66 16.36 19.13
N GLU A 142 -6.39 17.40 19.92
CA GLU A 142 -6.19 18.76 19.41
C GLU A 142 -5.04 18.82 18.40
N GLY A 143 -5.25 19.56 17.29
CA GLY A 143 -4.28 19.70 16.22
C GLY A 143 -4.24 18.53 15.22
N VAL A 144 -5.17 17.55 15.31
CA VAL A 144 -5.31 16.48 14.32
C VAL A 144 -6.61 16.69 13.52
N ASP A 145 -6.52 17.50 12.47
CA ASP A 145 -7.68 17.90 11.65
C ASP A 145 -7.80 17.10 10.35
N ARG A 146 -6.77 16.31 9.99
CA ARG A 146 -6.69 15.54 8.74
C ARG A 146 -6.08 14.17 9.00
N PHE A 147 -6.43 13.22 8.10
CA PHE A 147 -5.98 11.84 8.19
C PHE A 147 -5.30 11.37 6.89
N SER A 148 -4.77 12.30 6.07
CA SER A 148 -3.91 11.92 4.95
C SER A 148 -2.56 11.39 5.45
N LEU A 149 -1.92 10.50 4.67
CA LEU A 149 -0.62 9.91 5.03
C LEU A 149 0.41 11.00 5.33
N GLN A 150 0.53 12.00 4.46
CA GLN A 150 1.47 13.11 4.63
C GLN A 150 1.23 13.86 5.95
N PHE A 151 -0.04 14.24 6.26
CA PHE A 151 -0.35 14.95 7.49
C PHE A 151 0.01 14.13 8.74
N LEU A 152 -0.32 12.84 8.74
CA LEU A 152 -0.01 11.96 9.87
C LEU A 152 1.50 11.69 9.98
N CYS A 153 2.22 11.57 8.87
CA CYS A 153 3.68 11.49 8.89
C CYS A 153 4.30 12.74 9.52
N ASP A 154 3.88 13.92 9.11
CA ASP A 154 4.36 15.20 9.69
C ASP A 154 4.03 15.27 11.19
N HIS A 155 2.82 14.89 11.59
CA HIS A 155 2.38 14.87 12.99
C HIS A 155 3.23 13.96 13.88
N PHE A 156 3.66 12.80 13.37
CA PHE A 156 4.46 11.81 14.10
C PHE A 156 5.97 11.93 13.86
N GLY A 157 6.43 12.89 13.04
CA GLY A 157 7.84 13.04 12.67
C GLY A 157 8.38 11.86 11.83
N ILE A 158 7.54 11.29 10.97
CA ILE A 158 7.90 10.22 10.05
C ILE A 158 8.38 10.84 8.74
N GLU A 159 9.59 10.50 8.32
CA GLU A 159 10.11 10.95 7.03
C GLU A 159 9.49 10.16 5.87
N ASN A 160 8.88 10.85 4.91
CA ASN A 160 8.47 10.30 3.61
C ASN A 160 9.20 11.07 2.49
N LYS A 161 10.48 10.72 2.24
CA LYS A 161 11.39 11.46 1.34
C LYS A 161 11.03 11.37 -0.14
N LYS A 162 10.30 10.34 -0.54
CA LYS A 162 9.88 10.08 -1.92
C LYS A 162 8.39 9.75 -1.94
N ALA A 163 7.58 10.64 -1.37
CA ALA A 163 6.13 10.52 -1.47
C ALA A 163 5.73 10.30 -2.95
N HIS A 164 4.71 9.48 -3.15
CA HIS A 164 4.22 9.06 -4.46
C HIS A 164 5.15 8.11 -5.24
N THR A 165 5.88 7.25 -4.52
CA THR A 165 6.33 5.95 -5.02
C THR A 165 5.75 4.87 -4.12
N ALA A 166 5.22 3.80 -4.69
CA ALA A 166 4.45 2.81 -3.94
C ALA A 166 5.22 2.24 -2.74
N LEU A 167 6.50 1.92 -2.89
CA LEU A 167 7.30 1.38 -1.79
C LEU A 167 7.61 2.41 -0.70
N SER A 168 7.79 3.70 -1.07
CA SER A 168 8.00 4.77 -0.07
C SER A 168 6.76 4.97 0.79
N ASP A 169 5.57 4.96 0.17
CA ASP A 169 4.30 5.13 0.89
C ASP A 169 3.96 3.88 1.73
N CYS A 170 4.35 2.66 1.29
CA CYS A 170 4.34 1.47 2.16
C CYS A 170 5.21 1.63 3.41
N ARG A 171 6.43 2.18 3.28
CA ARG A 171 7.33 2.43 4.42
C ARG A 171 6.75 3.44 5.39
N ALA A 172 6.23 4.55 4.87
CA ALA A 172 5.57 5.57 5.67
C ALA A 172 4.34 5.00 6.41
N THR A 173 3.53 4.19 5.72
CA THR A 173 2.35 3.52 6.29
C THR A 173 2.74 2.52 7.38
N LEU A 174 3.82 1.76 7.22
CA LEU A 174 4.35 0.86 8.26
C LEU A 174 4.80 1.64 9.50
N GLU A 175 5.56 2.72 9.32
CA GLU A 175 6.02 3.53 10.46
C GLU A 175 4.84 4.23 11.16
N LEU A 176 3.86 4.72 10.40
CA LEU A 176 2.61 5.25 10.96
C LEU A 176 1.86 4.17 11.76
N TYR A 177 1.72 2.97 11.22
CA TYR A 177 1.06 1.85 11.90
C TYR A 177 1.77 1.52 13.22
N LYS A 178 3.11 1.46 13.24
CA LYS A 178 3.89 1.25 14.46
C LYS A 178 3.60 2.31 15.53
N LYS A 179 3.56 3.60 15.14
CA LYS A 179 3.21 4.70 16.05
C LYS A 179 1.79 4.56 16.60
N LEU A 180 0.83 4.23 15.74
CA LEU A 180 -0.56 4.04 16.13
C LEU A 180 -0.75 2.86 17.09
N MET A 181 0.05 1.81 16.98
CA MET A 181 -0.02 0.65 17.88
C MET A 181 0.59 0.90 19.27
N GLN A 182 1.34 2.00 19.45
CA GLN A 182 1.98 2.37 20.72
C GLN A 182 1.14 3.34 21.55
N ILE A 183 0.04 3.89 21.01
CA ILE A 183 -0.84 4.85 21.69
C ILE A 183 -2.28 4.23 21.96
#